data_73a2d01792d3e0d472c6d540296804e7
#
_entry.id   73a2d01792d3e0d472c6d540296804e7
#
_cell.length_a   1.000
_cell.length_b   1.000
_cell.length_c   1.000
_cell.angle_alpha   90.00
_cell.angle_beta   90.00
_cell.angle_gamma   90.00
#
_symmetry.space_group_name_H-M   'P 1'
#
loop_
_entity.id
_entity.type
_entity.pdbx_description
1 polymer ?
#
loop_
_entity_poly.entity_id
_entity_poly.type
_entity_poly.pdbx_seq_one_letter_code
_entity_poly.pdbx_strand_id
1 'polypeptide(L)'
;MMEPMICETFLQFRYLSDLGLSPDGRYTAYIRQQANLASNGYDARLWVYDHSTGADRPLSSLSPVRAFSWMDNRTILFSGMRGTAGSASQDTTTYYALPVDGGEAQPLFTVPMRAGRARRLTDGRFVFTATVDMNRPNLDSLSPPEEASALEEYKNRTYDVLEDIPFWSNGLGLTSGQRSQLYIHDPASGVTTPLTAPPFKVTGFTVEGGRILYTGHRFTDVQTLRHGVFIWDAASGETRCLLEQDRYLVKLFALWRDQAVLCLTDGLGYGNGENGDFYTIPLSGGEPELLLRHSHHCVGNTVATDSRLGAGETWRVCGDTLYFLSTVDRDSRIEAL
;
A
#
# COMPACT_ATOMS: atom_id res chain seq x y z
N MET A 1 35.25 4.07 -24.68
CA MET A 1 34.15 4.87 -25.27
C MET A 1 32.87 4.45 -24.56
N MET A 2 32.08 5.38 -24.07
CA MET A 2 30.74 5.06 -23.59
C MET A 2 29.86 4.76 -24.80
N GLU A 3 29.14 3.65 -24.75
CA GLU A 3 28.13 3.36 -25.78
C GLU A 3 27.02 4.43 -25.73
N PRO A 4 26.55 4.90 -26.88
CA PRO A 4 25.47 5.88 -26.90
C PRO A 4 24.17 5.25 -26.34
N MET A 5 23.40 6.01 -25.58
CA MET A 5 22.07 5.59 -25.15
C MET A 5 21.13 5.52 -26.38
N ILE A 6 20.48 4.39 -26.53
CA ILE A 6 19.43 4.13 -27.50
C ILE A 6 18.10 3.84 -26.79
N CYS A 7 16.98 3.83 -27.52
CA CYS A 7 15.66 3.59 -26.91
C CYS A 7 15.58 2.29 -26.12
N GLU A 8 16.28 1.23 -26.56
CA GLU A 8 16.28 -0.08 -25.93
C GLU A 8 17.17 -0.15 -24.69
N THR A 9 17.97 0.89 -24.38
CA THR A 9 18.86 0.87 -23.19
C THR A 9 18.09 0.66 -21.90
N PHE A 10 16.82 1.12 -21.80
CA PHE A 10 15.98 0.93 -20.62
C PHE A 10 15.69 -0.55 -20.30
N LEU A 11 15.75 -1.46 -21.30
CA LEU A 11 15.59 -2.91 -21.11
C LEU A 11 16.68 -3.52 -20.22
N GLN A 12 17.82 -2.86 -20.12
CA GLN A 12 18.93 -3.28 -19.26
C GLN A 12 18.78 -2.80 -17.82
N PHE A 13 17.91 -1.83 -17.55
CA PHE A 13 17.73 -1.26 -16.22
C PHE A 13 17.07 -2.28 -15.28
N ARG A 14 17.56 -2.27 -14.07
CA ARG A 14 17.01 -3.04 -12.95
C ARG A 14 16.54 -2.06 -11.90
N TYR A 15 15.25 -2.07 -11.67
CA TYR A 15 14.63 -1.19 -10.69
C TYR A 15 14.45 -1.95 -9.39
N LEU A 16 14.80 -1.30 -8.28
CA LEU A 16 14.58 -1.82 -6.94
C LEU A 16 13.42 -1.07 -6.33
N SER A 17 12.47 -1.80 -5.78
CA SER A 17 11.32 -1.24 -5.09
C SER A 17 10.97 -2.06 -3.87
N ASP A 18 10.17 -1.46 -3.00
CA ASP A 18 9.55 -2.15 -1.88
C ASP A 18 10.58 -2.76 -0.90
N LEU A 19 11.63 -2.00 -0.57
CA LEU A 19 12.62 -2.45 0.39
C LEU A 19 12.00 -2.62 1.78
N GLY A 20 12.25 -3.78 2.41
CA GLY A 20 11.81 -4.08 3.76
C GLY A 20 12.87 -4.83 4.53
N LEU A 21 13.25 -4.30 5.70
CA LEU A 21 14.16 -4.96 6.63
C LEU A 21 13.39 -6.00 7.45
N SER A 22 13.99 -7.17 7.73
CA SER A 22 13.44 -8.13 8.69
C SER A 22 13.37 -7.50 10.09
N PRO A 23 12.46 -7.94 10.98
CA PRO A 23 12.33 -7.34 12.32
C PRO A 23 13.63 -7.37 13.13
N ASP A 24 14.49 -8.39 12.95
CA ASP A 24 15.81 -8.51 13.58
C ASP A 24 16.94 -7.76 12.85
N GLY A 25 16.65 -7.12 11.71
CA GLY A 25 17.61 -6.37 10.91
C GLY A 25 18.59 -7.22 10.12
N ARG A 26 18.52 -8.55 10.15
CA ARG A 26 19.46 -9.43 9.46
C ARG A 26 19.31 -9.44 7.96
N TYR A 27 18.08 -9.38 7.46
CA TYR A 27 17.77 -9.48 6.03
C TYR A 27 17.12 -8.21 5.51
N THR A 28 17.46 -7.83 4.27
CA THR A 28 16.67 -6.89 3.48
C THR A 28 16.02 -7.64 2.33
N ALA A 29 14.70 -7.67 2.29
CA ALA A 29 13.96 -8.12 1.13
C ALA A 29 13.60 -6.93 0.24
N TYR A 30 13.50 -7.17 -1.08
CA TYR A 30 13.13 -6.15 -2.05
C TYR A 30 12.60 -6.77 -3.35
N ILE A 31 11.88 -5.99 -4.12
CA ILE A 31 11.42 -6.40 -5.45
C ILE A 31 12.38 -5.84 -6.49
N ARG A 32 12.96 -6.73 -7.32
CA ARG A 32 13.74 -6.35 -8.48
C ARG A 32 12.89 -6.49 -9.73
N GLN A 33 12.75 -5.40 -10.46
CA GLN A 33 11.96 -5.33 -11.68
C GLN A 33 12.88 -5.08 -12.89
N GLN A 34 12.57 -5.71 -14.01
CA GLN A 34 13.25 -5.51 -15.28
C GLN A 34 12.23 -5.58 -16.42
N ALA A 35 12.36 -4.70 -17.40
CA ALA A 35 11.51 -4.71 -18.58
C ALA A 35 11.65 -6.03 -19.35
N ASN A 36 10.54 -6.58 -19.80
CA ASN A 36 10.45 -7.79 -20.61
C ASN A 36 9.66 -7.47 -21.90
N LEU A 37 10.39 -7.33 -23.00
CA LEU A 37 9.79 -6.95 -24.29
C LEU A 37 8.87 -8.05 -24.83
N ALA A 38 9.20 -9.33 -24.59
CA ALA A 38 8.40 -10.45 -25.11
C ALA A 38 6.99 -10.50 -24.48
N SER A 39 6.85 -10.11 -23.23
CA SER A 39 5.57 -10.03 -22.54
C SER A 39 4.93 -8.63 -22.59
N ASN A 40 5.61 -7.66 -23.19
CA ASN A 40 5.25 -6.24 -23.14
C ASN A 40 4.94 -5.76 -21.72
N GLY A 41 5.84 -6.09 -20.78
CA GLY A 41 5.63 -5.84 -19.36
C GLY A 41 6.94 -5.83 -18.58
N TYR A 42 6.83 -6.17 -17.28
CA TYR A 42 7.98 -6.24 -16.39
C TYR A 42 8.00 -7.58 -15.65
N ASP A 43 9.18 -8.20 -15.60
CA ASP A 43 9.47 -9.26 -14.65
C ASP A 43 9.75 -8.63 -13.30
N ALA A 44 8.97 -9.01 -12.29
CA ALA A 44 9.10 -8.51 -10.92
C ALA A 44 9.29 -9.68 -9.96
N ARG A 45 10.47 -9.78 -9.34
CA ARG A 45 10.85 -10.92 -8.48
C ARG A 45 11.28 -10.45 -7.11
N LEU A 46 10.96 -11.27 -6.11
CA LEU A 46 11.41 -11.07 -4.73
C LEU A 46 12.86 -11.51 -4.58
N TRP A 47 13.67 -10.64 -4.01
CA TRP A 47 15.08 -10.84 -3.67
C TRP A 47 15.30 -10.66 -2.19
N VAL A 48 16.36 -11.25 -1.68
CA VAL A 48 16.80 -11.09 -0.30
C VAL A 48 18.31 -10.90 -0.25
N TYR A 49 18.73 -9.91 0.54
CA TYR A 49 20.11 -9.65 0.92
C TYR A 49 20.32 -10.03 2.38
N ASP A 50 21.31 -10.88 2.68
CA ASP A 50 21.70 -11.27 4.03
C ASP A 50 22.87 -10.39 4.48
N HIS A 51 22.64 -9.50 5.45
CA HIS A 51 23.65 -8.60 5.98
C HIS A 51 24.78 -9.31 6.70
N SER A 52 24.58 -10.53 7.19
CA SER A 52 25.63 -11.29 7.90
C SER A 52 26.64 -11.94 6.96
N THR A 53 26.23 -12.26 5.73
CA THR A 53 27.07 -12.96 4.75
C THR A 53 27.40 -12.11 3.53
N GLY A 54 26.66 -11.02 3.30
CA GLY A 54 26.73 -10.22 2.07
C GLY A 54 26.09 -10.90 0.85
N ALA A 55 25.39 -12.01 1.04
CA ALA A 55 24.77 -12.75 -0.05
C ALA A 55 23.50 -12.08 -0.54
N ASP A 56 23.40 -11.88 -1.86
CA ASP A 56 22.23 -11.33 -2.57
C ASP A 56 21.68 -12.36 -3.55
N ARG A 57 20.41 -12.75 -3.40
CA ARG A 57 19.82 -13.84 -4.19
C ARG A 57 18.33 -13.68 -4.43
N PRO A 58 17.82 -14.23 -5.56
CA PRO A 58 16.38 -14.34 -5.75
C PRO A 58 15.80 -15.29 -4.70
N LEU A 59 14.66 -14.92 -4.12
CA LEU A 59 13.97 -15.72 -3.13
C LEU A 59 12.83 -16.53 -3.74
N SER A 60 12.15 -15.98 -4.76
CA SER A 60 11.02 -16.62 -5.42
C SER A 60 11.20 -16.69 -6.93
N SER A 61 10.78 -17.82 -7.53
CA SER A 61 10.60 -17.95 -8.98
C SER A 61 9.26 -17.38 -9.46
N LEU A 62 8.34 -17.07 -8.56
CA LEU A 62 7.05 -16.48 -8.90
C LEU A 62 7.22 -15.05 -9.43
N SER A 63 6.55 -14.73 -10.52
CA SER A 63 6.54 -13.41 -11.15
C SER A 63 5.17 -13.19 -11.79
N PRO A 64 4.59 -11.99 -11.70
CA PRO A 64 5.10 -10.83 -10.97
C PRO A 64 4.77 -10.88 -9.47
N VAL A 65 5.74 -10.56 -8.61
CA VAL A 65 5.51 -10.19 -7.23
C VAL A 65 5.29 -8.68 -7.16
N ARG A 66 4.17 -8.25 -6.58
CA ARG A 66 3.79 -6.81 -6.55
C ARG A 66 4.08 -6.14 -5.22
N ALA A 67 3.97 -6.88 -4.12
CA ALA A 67 4.20 -6.38 -2.77
C ALA A 67 4.50 -7.55 -1.84
N PHE A 68 5.21 -7.26 -0.77
CA PHE A 68 5.46 -8.23 0.29
C PHE A 68 5.43 -7.56 1.67
N SER A 69 5.39 -8.37 2.73
CA SER A 69 5.60 -7.95 4.12
C SER A 69 6.32 -9.06 4.90
N TRP A 70 7.01 -8.69 5.95
CA TRP A 70 7.57 -9.64 6.90
C TRP A 70 6.47 -10.15 7.84
N MET A 71 6.40 -11.47 8.01
CA MET A 71 5.55 -12.10 9.03
C MET A 71 6.29 -12.26 10.36
N ASP A 72 7.58 -12.52 10.28
CA ASP A 72 8.54 -12.68 11.35
C ASP A 72 9.97 -12.48 10.81
N ASN A 73 11.02 -12.83 11.58
CA ASN A 73 12.43 -12.65 11.20
C ASN A 73 12.87 -13.52 10.01
N ARG A 74 12.08 -14.53 9.65
CA ARG A 74 12.47 -15.57 8.67
C ARG A 74 11.44 -15.84 7.59
N THR A 75 10.25 -15.27 7.70
CA THR A 75 9.13 -15.58 6.80
C THR A 75 8.59 -14.31 6.14
N ILE A 76 8.49 -14.35 4.83
CA ILE A 76 7.91 -13.29 4.01
C ILE A 76 6.53 -13.73 3.55
N LEU A 77 5.56 -12.83 3.70
CA LEU A 77 4.22 -12.89 3.12
C LEU A 77 4.21 -12.09 1.82
N PHE A 78 3.72 -12.66 0.74
CA PHE A 78 3.54 -11.93 -0.51
C PHE A 78 2.32 -12.46 -1.27
N SER A 79 1.76 -11.63 -2.15
CA SER A 79 0.74 -12.05 -3.10
C SER A 79 1.38 -12.36 -4.45
N GLY A 80 0.96 -13.45 -5.07
CA GLY A 80 1.47 -13.90 -6.37
C GLY A 80 0.47 -14.77 -7.11
N MET A 81 0.68 -14.92 -8.40
CA MET A 81 -0.08 -15.86 -9.22
C MET A 81 0.78 -17.08 -9.52
N ARG A 82 0.26 -18.28 -9.20
CA ARG A 82 0.79 -19.54 -9.72
C ARG A 82 -0.03 -19.94 -10.95
N GLY A 83 0.63 -20.09 -12.08
CA GLY A 83 0.01 -20.59 -13.30
C GLY A 83 0.20 -19.68 -14.51
N THR A 84 -0.08 -20.21 -15.69
CA THR A 84 -0.10 -19.47 -16.94
C THR A 84 -1.16 -18.36 -16.89
N ALA A 85 -0.80 -17.18 -17.37
CA ALA A 85 -1.75 -16.09 -17.55
C ALA A 85 -3.02 -16.61 -18.27
N GLY A 86 -4.14 -16.65 -17.56
CA GLY A 86 -5.43 -17.11 -18.10
C GLY A 86 -6.28 -18.00 -17.20
N SER A 87 -5.76 -18.61 -16.12
CA SER A 87 -6.51 -19.57 -15.31
C SER A 87 -6.91 -19.10 -13.90
N ALA A 88 -6.41 -17.96 -13.43
CA ALA A 88 -6.89 -17.38 -12.18
C ALA A 88 -8.01 -16.38 -12.49
N SER A 89 -9.15 -16.47 -11.79
CA SER A 89 -10.15 -15.42 -11.87
C SER A 89 -9.48 -14.10 -11.47
N GLN A 90 -9.70 -13.02 -12.24
CA GLN A 90 -9.09 -11.70 -11.97
C GLN A 90 -9.52 -11.14 -10.59
N ASP A 91 -10.47 -11.78 -9.94
CA ASP A 91 -11.14 -11.35 -8.73
C ASP A 91 -10.67 -12.06 -7.46
N THR A 92 -9.59 -12.84 -7.49
CA THR A 92 -9.06 -13.54 -6.31
C THR A 92 -7.59 -13.18 -6.06
N THR A 93 -7.19 -13.16 -4.79
CA THR A 93 -5.79 -12.98 -4.39
C THR A 93 -5.38 -14.10 -3.45
N THR A 94 -4.33 -14.85 -3.80
CA THR A 94 -3.70 -15.84 -2.92
C THR A 94 -2.44 -15.23 -2.31
N TYR A 95 -2.33 -15.35 -1.00
CA TYR A 95 -1.14 -14.98 -0.25
C TYR A 95 -0.31 -16.21 0.07
N TYR A 96 0.99 -16.08 -0.07
CA TYR A 96 1.98 -17.14 0.13
C TYR A 96 2.93 -16.77 1.25
N ALA A 97 3.29 -17.76 2.05
CA ALA A 97 4.39 -17.67 3.01
C ALA A 97 5.64 -18.30 2.39
N LEU A 98 6.78 -17.62 2.51
CA LEU A 98 8.06 -18.06 1.96
C LEU A 98 9.17 -17.86 2.98
N PRO A 99 9.85 -18.94 3.43
CA PRO A 99 11.03 -18.82 4.27
C PRO A 99 12.21 -18.15 3.54
N VAL A 100 12.94 -17.27 4.23
CA VAL A 100 14.12 -16.60 3.66
C VAL A 100 15.29 -17.54 3.42
N ASP A 101 15.36 -18.66 4.10
CA ASP A 101 16.43 -19.65 3.88
C ASP A 101 16.25 -20.43 2.57
N GLY A 102 15.15 -20.23 1.89
CA GLY A 102 14.78 -20.88 0.64
C GLY A 102 13.65 -21.90 0.86
N GLY A 103 13.30 -22.58 -0.21
CA GLY A 103 12.20 -23.51 -0.24
C GLY A 103 11.11 -23.06 -1.18
N GLU A 104 9.99 -23.79 -1.17
CA GLU A 104 8.84 -23.50 -2.00
C GLU A 104 7.85 -22.59 -1.24
N ALA A 105 7.33 -21.57 -1.91
CA ALA A 105 6.28 -20.71 -1.35
C ALA A 105 5.01 -21.55 -1.10
N GLN A 106 4.51 -21.51 0.13
CA GLN A 106 3.31 -22.24 0.53
C GLN A 106 2.10 -21.29 0.52
N PRO A 107 0.96 -21.68 -0.08
CA PRO A 107 -0.25 -20.90 0.01
C PRO A 107 -0.70 -20.83 1.47
N LEU A 108 -1.00 -19.63 1.95
CA LEU A 108 -1.42 -19.40 3.32
C LEU A 108 -2.94 -19.20 3.40
N PHE A 109 -3.47 -18.31 2.59
CA PHE A 109 -4.91 -18.06 2.45
C PHE A 109 -5.23 -17.40 1.11
N THR A 110 -6.50 -17.50 0.71
CA THR A 110 -7.02 -16.87 -0.52
C THR A 110 -8.25 -16.03 -0.16
N VAL A 111 -8.32 -14.83 -0.75
CA VAL A 111 -9.49 -13.95 -0.61
C VAL A 111 -10.17 -13.73 -1.96
N PRO A 112 -11.53 -13.66 -2.01
CA PRO A 112 -12.29 -13.54 -3.25
C PRO A 112 -12.36 -12.09 -3.73
N MET A 113 -11.20 -11.40 -3.77
CA MET A 113 -11.08 -10.02 -4.20
C MET A 113 -9.65 -9.70 -4.64
N ARG A 114 -9.48 -8.62 -5.42
CA ARG A 114 -8.17 -8.07 -5.77
C ARG A 114 -7.62 -7.30 -4.59
N ALA A 115 -6.81 -7.95 -3.78
CA ALA A 115 -6.24 -7.42 -2.56
C ALA A 115 -4.80 -6.95 -2.75
N GLY A 116 -4.43 -5.91 -2.02
CA GLY A 116 -3.10 -5.32 -1.97
C GLY A 116 -2.16 -6.03 -0.99
N ARG A 117 -1.15 -5.30 -0.50
CA ARG A 117 -0.23 -5.81 0.52
C ARG A 117 -0.99 -6.20 1.79
N ALA A 118 -0.78 -7.42 2.29
CA ALA A 118 -1.28 -7.81 3.58
C ALA A 118 -0.19 -7.61 4.67
N ARG A 119 -0.61 -7.18 5.86
CA ARG A 119 0.21 -7.06 7.06
C ARG A 119 -0.39 -7.92 8.18
N ARG A 120 0.46 -8.60 8.94
CA ARG A 120 0.04 -9.47 10.05
C ARG A 120 -0.13 -8.65 11.32
N LEU A 121 -1.25 -8.86 12.02
CA LEU A 121 -1.49 -8.39 13.38
C LEU A 121 -0.87 -9.36 14.41
N THR A 122 -0.66 -8.90 15.63
CA THR A 122 -0.09 -9.73 16.71
C THR A 122 -0.98 -10.91 17.11
N ASP A 123 -2.28 -10.80 16.88
CA ASP A 123 -3.26 -11.89 17.14
C ASP A 123 -3.32 -12.93 16.01
N GLY A 124 -2.52 -12.78 14.96
CA GLY A 124 -2.42 -13.70 13.84
C GLY A 124 -3.33 -13.39 12.65
N ARG A 125 -4.25 -12.45 12.78
CA ARG A 125 -5.08 -11.96 11.66
C ARG A 125 -4.25 -11.13 10.67
N PHE A 126 -4.79 -10.96 9.48
CA PHE A 126 -4.15 -10.17 8.41
C PHE A 126 -5.04 -9.01 7.99
N VAL A 127 -4.42 -7.85 7.78
CA VAL A 127 -5.08 -6.66 7.28
C VAL A 127 -4.52 -6.30 5.91
N PHE A 128 -5.41 -5.94 4.99
CA PHE A 128 -5.07 -5.53 3.63
C PHE A 128 -6.12 -4.58 3.07
N THR A 129 -5.78 -3.91 1.98
CA THR A 129 -6.77 -3.13 1.21
C THR A 129 -7.22 -3.90 -0.03
N ALA A 130 -8.50 -3.74 -0.39
CA ALA A 130 -9.03 -4.16 -1.67
C ALA A 130 -9.95 -3.08 -2.24
N THR A 131 -10.02 -2.99 -3.56
CA THR A 131 -10.87 -2.02 -4.24
C THR A 131 -12.26 -2.59 -4.44
N VAL A 132 -13.27 -1.85 -3.97
CA VAL A 132 -14.68 -2.08 -4.26
C VAL A 132 -15.08 -1.16 -5.40
N ASP A 133 -15.72 -1.71 -6.40
CA ASP A 133 -16.33 -0.96 -7.51
C ASP A 133 -17.81 -0.74 -7.22
N MET A 134 -18.17 0.50 -6.91
CA MET A 134 -19.54 0.90 -6.59
C MET A 134 -20.48 0.83 -7.82
N ASN A 135 -19.91 0.82 -9.03
CA ASN A 135 -20.68 0.70 -10.27
C ASN A 135 -21.03 -0.79 -10.59
N ARG A 136 -20.42 -1.74 -9.86
CA ARG A 136 -20.75 -3.16 -10.01
C ARG A 136 -22.18 -3.41 -9.57
N PRO A 137 -22.96 -4.22 -10.31
CA PRO A 137 -24.34 -4.52 -9.93
C PRO A 137 -24.39 -5.19 -8.55
N ASN A 138 -25.42 -4.85 -7.77
CA ASN A 138 -25.71 -5.55 -6.53
C ASN A 138 -26.24 -6.93 -6.85
N LEU A 139 -25.59 -7.97 -6.31
CA LEU A 139 -25.91 -9.38 -6.57
C LEU A 139 -26.71 -10.02 -5.42
N ASP A 140 -26.89 -9.34 -4.29
CA ASP A 140 -27.38 -9.92 -3.03
C ASP A 140 -28.76 -10.61 -3.13
N SER A 141 -29.61 -10.21 -4.10
CA SER A 141 -30.97 -10.73 -4.27
C SER A 141 -31.16 -11.54 -5.54
N LEU A 142 -30.08 -11.79 -6.30
CA LEU A 142 -30.14 -12.48 -7.58
C LEU A 142 -29.93 -14.00 -7.41
N SER A 143 -30.57 -14.78 -8.27
CA SER A 143 -30.25 -16.20 -8.41
C SER A 143 -28.92 -16.39 -9.17
N PRO A 144 -28.21 -17.53 -9.04
CA PRO A 144 -26.93 -17.76 -9.73
C PRO A 144 -26.94 -17.49 -11.24
N PRO A 145 -27.99 -17.83 -12.02
CA PRO A 145 -28.06 -17.45 -13.44
C PRO A 145 -28.19 -15.95 -13.66
N GLU A 146 -28.98 -15.26 -12.82
CA GLU A 146 -29.17 -13.80 -12.89
C GLU A 146 -27.87 -13.07 -12.52
N GLU A 147 -27.15 -13.52 -11.49
CA GLU A 147 -25.81 -13.03 -11.13
C GLU A 147 -24.85 -13.14 -12.31
N ALA A 148 -24.77 -14.30 -12.95
CA ALA A 148 -23.91 -14.53 -14.09
C ALA A 148 -24.25 -13.58 -15.25
N SER A 149 -25.53 -13.40 -15.56
CA SER A 149 -26.02 -12.48 -16.59
C SER A 149 -25.67 -11.03 -16.28
N ALA A 150 -25.93 -10.56 -15.06
CA ALA A 150 -25.63 -9.19 -14.62
C ALA A 150 -24.13 -8.89 -14.67
N LEU A 151 -23.28 -9.85 -14.27
CA LEU A 151 -21.82 -9.71 -14.35
C LEU A 151 -21.32 -9.73 -15.79
N GLU A 152 -21.93 -10.51 -16.66
CA GLU A 152 -21.58 -10.53 -18.08
C GLU A 152 -21.96 -9.22 -18.78
N GLU A 153 -23.16 -8.69 -18.50
CA GLU A 153 -23.59 -7.38 -19.00
C GLU A 153 -22.65 -6.28 -18.51
N TYR A 154 -22.32 -6.28 -17.22
CA TYR A 154 -21.38 -5.31 -16.64
C TYR A 154 -19.99 -5.38 -17.30
N LYS A 155 -19.47 -6.56 -17.57
CA LYS A 155 -18.17 -6.77 -18.23
C LYS A 155 -18.18 -6.32 -19.70
N ASN A 156 -19.28 -6.57 -20.40
CA ASN A 156 -19.43 -6.30 -21.82
C ASN A 156 -20.03 -4.93 -22.15
N ARG A 157 -20.23 -4.07 -21.15
CA ARG A 157 -20.77 -2.74 -21.37
C ARG A 157 -19.86 -1.93 -22.31
N THR A 158 -20.48 -1.17 -23.19
CA THR A 158 -19.79 -0.35 -24.22
C THR A 158 -19.59 1.10 -23.78
N TYR A 159 -20.01 1.45 -22.57
CA TYR A 159 -19.87 2.80 -22.01
C TYR A 159 -19.58 2.71 -20.51
N ASP A 160 -18.98 3.77 -19.95
CA ASP A 160 -18.80 3.96 -18.51
C ASP A 160 -19.51 5.25 -18.08
N VAL A 161 -20.15 5.19 -16.91
CA VAL A 161 -20.72 6.37 -16.25
C VAL A 161 -19.68 6.90 -15.27
N LEU A 162 -19.31 8.17 -15.44
CA LEU A 162 -18.25 8.81 -14.66
C LEU A 162 -18.92 9.83 -13.72
N GLU A 163 -18.93 9.51 -12.44
CA GLU A 163 -19.57 10.34 -11.40
C GLU A 163 -18.57 11.00 -10.47
N ASP A 164 -17.31 10.49 -10.44
CA ASP A 164 -16.24 10.99 -9.57
C ASP A 164 -15.27 11.92 -10.30
N ILE A 165 -14.76 12.91 -9.61
CA ILE A 165 -13.60 13.72 -10.03
C ILE A 165 -12.48 13.58 -8.99
N PRO A 166 -11.27 13.13 -9.36
CA PRO A 166 -10.86 12.66 -10.70
C PRO A 166 -11.45 11.28 -11.03
N PHE A 167 -11.86 11.09 -12.26
CA PHE A 167 -12.40 9.83 -12.78
C PHE A 167 -11.34 8.92 -13.42
N TRP A 168 -10.12 9.42 -13.58
CA TRP A 168 -9.01 8.73 -14.25
C TRP A 168 -7.70 8.97 -13.50
N SER A 169 -6.84 7.95 -13.50
CA SER A 169 -5.51 8.04 -12.91
C SER A 169 -4.48 7.33 -13.79
N ASN A 170 -3.29 7.93 -13.90
CA ASN A 170 -2.21 7.37 -14.70
C ASN A 170 -1.80 5.98 -14.18
N GLY A 171 -1.71 5.00 -15.08
CA GLY A 171 -1.37 3.62 -14.76
C GLY A 171 -2.52 2.78 -14.18
N LEU A 172 -3.64 3.40 -13.73
CA LEU A 172 -4.82 2.70 -13.22
C LEU A 172 -6.00 2.75 -14.20
N GLY A 173 -6.04 3.76 -15.08
CA GLY A 173 -7.17 3.98 -15.99
C GLY A 173 -8.34 4.65 -15.29
N LEU A 174 -9.57 4.22 -15.60
CA LEU A 174 -10.80 4.75 -15.00
C LEU A 174 -10.89 4.37 -13.52
N THR A 175 -11.12 5.35 -12.67
CA THR A 175 -11.20 5.21 -11.19
C THR A 175 -12.53 5.67 -10.61
N SER A 176 -13.47 6.15 -11.46
CA SER A 176 -14.82 6.52 -11.03
C SER A 176 -15.53 5.32 -10.39
N GLY A 177 -16.18 5.54 -9.25
CA GLY A 177 -16.84 4.50 -8.48
C GLY A 177 -15.92 3.58 -7.70
N GLN A 178 -14.58 3.67 -7.86
CA GLN A 178 -13.65 2.79 -7.17
C GLN A 178 -13.28 3.33 -5.79
N ARG A 179 -13.51 2.51 -4.76
CA ARG A 179 -13.20 2.82 -3.36
C ARG A 179 -12.30 1.74 -2.76
N SER A 180 -11.07 2.11 -2.42
CA SER A 180 -10.19 1.22 -1.64
C SER A 180 -10.76 1.07 -0.23
N GLN A 181 -10.96 -0.17 0.21
CA GLN A 181 -11.48 -0.53 1.52
C GLN A 181 -10.46 -1.33 2.31
N LEU A 182 -10.52 -1.24 3.63
CA LEU A 182 -9.70 -2.00 4.55
C LEU A 182 -10.45 -3.26 5.01
N TYR A 183 -9.77 -4.39 4.98
CA TYR A 183 -10.30 -5.69 5.37
C TYR A 183 -9.41 -6.37 6.40
N ILE A 184 -10.02 -7.15 7.26
CA ILE A 184 -9.34 -8.06 8.18
C ILE A 184 -9.71 -9.49 7.79
N HIS A 185 -8.70 -10.35 7.62
CA HIS A 185 -8.86 -11.78 7.37
C HIS A 185 -8.36 -12.57 8.57
N ASP A 186 -9.19 -13.46 9.05
CA ASP A 186 -8.83 -14.43 10.09
C ASP A 186 -8.53 -15.79 9.42
N PRO A 187 -7.28 -16.25 9.38
CA PRO A 187 -6.92 -17.51 8.74
C PRO A 187 -7.43 -18.74 9.50
N ALA A 188 -7.77 -18.60 10.79
CA ALA A 188 -8.29 -19.71 11.59
C ALA A 188 -9.74 -20.05 11.23
N SER A 189 -10.57 -19.03 11.01
CA SER A 189 -11.96 -19.18 10.60
C SER A 189 -12.16 -19.11 9.08
N GLY A 190 -11.19 -18.60 8.33
CA GLY A 190 -11.29 -18.31 6.90
C GLY A 190 -12.16 -17.08 6.58
N VAL A 191 -12.62 -16.34 7.59
CA VAL A 191 -13.52 -15.19 7.42
C VAL A 191 -12.76 -13.93 7.08
N THR A 192 -13.26 -13.18 6.10
CA THR A 192 -12.79 -11.85 5.73
C THR A 192 -13.88 -10.83 6.04
N THR A 193 -13.56 -9.84 6.89
CA THR A 193 -14.51 -8.82 7.34
C THR A 193 -14.05 -7.44 6.87
N PRO A 194 -14.93 -6.62 6.26
CA PRO A 194 -14.60 -5.24 5.95
C PRO A 194 -14.50 -4.42 7.24
N LEU A 195 -13.44 -3.63 7.37
CA LEU A 195 -13.27 -2.63 8.44
C LEU A 195 -13.84 -1.27 8.03
N THR A 196 -13.84 -0.99 6.75
CA THR A 196 -14.41 0.23 6.16
C THR A 196 -15.40 -0.14 5.06
N ALA A 197 -16.29 0.80 4.69
CA ALA A 197 -17.28 0.61 3.64
C ALA A 197 -17.45 1.89 2.80
N PRO A 198 -17.83 1.77 1.52
CA PRO A 198 -18.18 2.92 0.70
C PRO A 198 -19.25 3.82 1.36
N PRO A 199 -19.27 5.15 1.09
CA PRO A 199 -18.44 5.88 0.14
C PRO A 199 -17.06 6.29 0.71
N PHE A 200 -16.63 5.73 1.83
CA PHE A 200 -15.29 5.95 2.36
C PHE A 200 -14.23 5.34 1.45
N LYS A 201 -13.10 6.05 1.27
CA LYS A 201 -11.94 5.57 0.53
C LYS A 201 -10.71 5.61 1.42
N VAL A 202 -10.10 4.45 1.66
CA VAL A 202 -8.83 4.33 2.36
C VAL A 202 -7.70 4.78 1.42
N THR A 203 -6.81 5.66 1.90
CA THR A 203 -5.67 6.17 1.14
C THR A 203 -4.34 5.59 1.60
N GLY A 204 -4.28 5.07 2.82
CA GLY A 204 -3.12 4.38 3.35
C GLY A 204 -3.39 3.78 4.72
N PHE A 205 -2.55 2.81 5.11
CA PHE A 205 -2.59 2.24 6.45
C PHE A 205 -1.22 1.75 6.90
N THR A 206 -1.01 1.72 8.21
CA THR A 206 0.12 1.08 8.87
C THR A 206 -0.36 0.22 10.02
N VAL A 207 0.45 -0.77 10.40
CA VAL A 207 0.14 -1.71 11.48
C VAL A 207 1.29 -1.73 12.45
N GLU A 208 0.96 -1.62 13.74
CA GLU A 208 1.90 -1.84 14.83
C GLU A 208 1.20 -2.62 15.94
N GLY A 209 1.76 -3.80 16.26
CA GLY A 209 1.15 -4.68 17.23
C GLY A 209 -0.25 -5.14 16.83
N GLY A 210 -1.24 -4.83 17.65
CA GLY A 210 -2.66 -5.09 17.39
C GLY A 210 -3.41 -3.86 16.87
N ARG A 211 -2.72 -2.79 16.45
CA ARG A 211 -3.34 -1.52 16.05
C ARG A 211 -3.17 -1.26 14.57
N ILE A 212 -4.19 -0.70 13.95
CA ILE A 212 -4.20 -0.26 12.56
C ILE A 212 -4.45 1.24 12.55
N LEU A 213 -3.43 2.03 12.18
CA LEU A 213 -3.59 3.45 11.90
C LEU A 213 -3.83 3.61 10.39
N TYR A 214 -4.90 4.28 9.99
CA TYR A 214 -5.22 4.46 8.59
C TYR A 214 -5.77 5.85 8.29
N THR A 215 -5.63 6.24 7.04
CA THR A 215 -6.11 7.51 6.51
C THR A 215 -7.13 7.28 5.41
N GLY A 216 -8.05 8.21 5.28
CA GLY A 216 -9.06 8.15 4.23
C GLY A 216 -10.06 9.29 4.33
N HIS A 217 -11.01 9.27 3.42
CA HIS A 217 -12.06 10.30 3.35
C HIS A 217 -13.33 9.74 2.72
N ARG A 218 -14.45 10.39 3.02
CA ARG A 218 -15.74 10.15 2.37
C ARG A 218 -15.95 11.19 1.27
N PHE A 219 -16.42 10.75 0.14
CA PHE A 219 -16.85 11.63 -0.96
C PHE A 219 -17.85 10.90 -1.86
N THR A 220 -18.68 11.67 -2.58
CA THR A 220 -19.68 11.15 -3.53
C THR A 220 -19.34 11.48 -4.97
N ASP A 221 -18.85 12.68 -5.22
CA ASP A 221 -18.61 13.24 -6.55
C ASP A 221 -17.18 13.79 -6.72
N VAL A 222 -16.75 14.66 -5.80
CA VAL A 222 -15.40 15.28 -5.87
C VAL A 222 -14.54 14.78 -4.72
N GLN A 223 -13.42 14.16 -5.07
CA GLN A 223 -12.47 13.65 -4.09
C GLN A 223 -11.75 14.81 -3.38
N THR A 224 -11.84 14.85 -2.05
CA THR A 224 -11.04 15.77 -1.24
C THR A 224 -9.59 15.31 -1.15
N LEU A 225 -8.66 16.27 -1.02
CA LEU A 225 -7.26 16.00 -0.71
C LEU A 225 -7.00 15.96 0.80
N ARG A 226 -7.96 16.40 1.62
CA ARG A 226 -7.85 16.43 3.08
C ARG A 226 -8.47 15.17 3.67
N HIS A 227 -7.61 14.35 4.27
CA HIS A 227 -7.99 13.03 4.78
C HIS A 227 -8.17 13.06 6.28
N GLY A 228 -9.10 12.26 6.79
CA GLY A 228 -9.19 11.90 8.19
C GLY A 228 -8.13 10.86 8.56
N VAL A 229 -7.83 10.77 9.85
CA VAL A 229 -6.92 9.76 10.44
C VAL A 229 -7.69 8.99 11.49
N PHE A 230 -7.61 7.68 11.41
CA PHE A 230 -8.38 6.75 12.23
C PHE A 230 -7.47 5.69 12.82
N ILE A 231 -7.78 5.23 14.04
CA ILE A 231 -7.15 4.10 14.70
C ILE A 231 -8.18 3.01 14.95
N TRP A 232 -7.85 1.78 14.58
CA TRP A 232 -8.57 0.58 15.00
C TRP A 232 -7.70 -0.25 15.93
N ASP A 233 -8.29 -0.80 16.97
CA ASP A 233 -7.59 -1.60 17.99
C ASP A 233 -8.17 -3.01 18.04
N ALA A 234 -7.29 -4.04 17.92
CA ALA A 234 -7.69 -5.45 17.91
C ALA A 234 -8.27 -5.93 19.25
N ALA A 235 -7.87 -5.32 20.36
CA ALA A 235 -8.32 -5.73 21.70
C ALA A 235 -9.77 -5.30 21.96
N SER A 236 -10.17 -4.11 21.50
CA SER A 236 -11.54 -3.62 21.65
C SER A 236 -12.42 -3.91 20.43
N GLY A 237 -11.83 -4.09 19.25
CA GLY A 237 -12.53 -4.15 17.96
C GLY A 237 -13.10 -2.80 17.50
N GLU A 238 -12.76 -1.71 18.16
CA GLU A 238 -13.32 -0.39 17.93
C GLU A 238 -12.42 0.46 17.02
N THR A 239 -13.07 1.30 16.21
CA THR A 239 -12.44 2.37 15.45
C THR A 239 -12.68 3.71 16.12
N ARG A 240 -11.62 4.51 16.24
CA ARG A 240 -11.69 5.89 16.71
C ARG A 240 -11.17 6.84 15.64
N CYS A 241 -11.85 7.97 15.45
CA CYS A 241 -11.35 9.09 14.66
C CYS A 241 -10.36 9.89 15.51
N LEU A 242 -9.14 10.05 15.02
CA LEU A 242 -8.10 10.88 15.65
C LEU A 242 -8.06 12.28 15.05
N LEU A 243 -8.30 12.38 13.74
CA LEU A 243 -8.34 13.63 13.00
C LEU A 243 -9.48 13.58 12.00
N GLU A 244 -10.41 14.54 12.10
CA GLU A 244 -11.51 14.66 11.14
C GLU A 244 -11.00 15.02 9.75
N GLN A 245 -11.70 14.54 8.70
CA GLN A 245 -11.41 14.94 7.33
C GLN A 245 -11.68 16.44 7.12
N ASP A 246 -11.21 16.98 6.00
CA ASP A 246 -11.38 18.37 5.55
C ASP A 246 -10.62 19.43 6.34
N ARG A 247 -9.85 19.05 7.38
CA ARG A 247 -9.02 19.98 8.15
C ARG A 247 -7.62 20.12 7.55
N TYR A 248 -6.93 19.01 7.28
CA TYR A 248 -5.52 19.01 6.91
C TYR A 248 -5.22 18.09 5.73
N LEU A 249 -4.17 18.43 4.98
CA LEU A 249 -3.48 17.51 4.09
C LEU A 249 -2.53 16.68 4.96
N VAL A 250 -2.66 15.36 4.93
CA VAL A 250 -1.82 14.42 5.66
C VAL A 250 -0.69 13.96 4.75
N LYS A 251 0.54 14.42 5.01
CA LYS A 251 1.73 14.09 4.20
C LYS A 251 2.44 12.83 4.67
N LEU A 252 2.38 12.55 5.98
CA LEU A 252 2.91 11.36 6.62
C LEU A 252 2.06 11.03 7.85
N PHE A 253 1.93 9.75 8.16
CA PHE A 253 1.29 9.27 9.38
C PHE A 253 1.99 8.00 9.88
N ALA A 254 2.23 7.92 11.18
CA ALA A 254 2.89 6.80 11.82
C ALA A 254 2.35 6.58 13.25
N LEU A 255 2.44 5.33 13.73
CA LEU A 255 2.36 5.04 15.15
C LEU A 255 3.76 5.19 15.76
N TRP A 256 3.89 5.96 16.84
CA TRP A 256 5.15 6.26 17.48
C TRP A 256 4.93 6.57 18.96
N ARG A 257 5.61 5.85 19.85
CA ARG A 257 5.55 6.07 21.32
C ARG A 257 4.12 6.13 21.88
N ASP A 258 3.26 5.22 21.45
CA ASP A 258 1.83 5.18 21.83
C ASP A 258 1.01 6.42 21.42
N GLN A 259 1.46 7.13 20.40
CA GLN A 259 0.78 8.27 19.77
C GLN A 259 0.73 8.10 18.26
N ALA A 260 -0.16 8.84 17.61
CA ALA A 260 -0.07 9.07 16.17
C ALA A 260 0.83 10.28 15.91
N VAL A 261 1.87 10.10 15.09
CA VAL A 261 2.67 11.21 14.53
C VAL A 261 2.19 11.48 13.13
N LEU A 262 1.91 12.74 12.85
CA LEU A 262 1.36 13.19 11.57
C LEU A 262 2.19 14.36 11.04
N CYS A 263 2.53 14.34 9.75
CA CYS A 263 2.99 15.54 9.07
C CYS A 263 1.79 16.21 8.39
N LEU A 264 1.42 17.39 8.84
CA LEU A 264 0.18 18.08 8.48
C LEU A 264 0.44 19.47 7.92
N THR A 265 -0.38 19.88 6.94
CA THR A 265 -0.55 21.28 6.54
C THR A 265 -2.02 21.56 6.24
N ASP A 266 -2.49 22.80 6.45
CA ASP A 266 -3.83 23.22 6.06
C ASP A 266 -3.97 23.47 4.54
N GLY A 267 -2.84 23.55 3.82
CA GLY A 267 -2.81 23.73 2.38
C GLY A 267 -3.35 25.08 1.89
N LEU A 268 -3.42 26.08 2.76
CA LEU A 268 -3.98 27.40 2.40
C LEU A 268 -3.00 28.26 1.61
N GLY A 269 -1.69 28.07 1.80
CA GLY A 269 -0.66 28.84 1.12
C GLY A 269 -0.39 28.37 -0.30
N TYR A 270 -0.08 27.07 -0.47
CA TYR A 270 0.39 26.49 -1.73
C TYR A 270 -0.39 25.24 -2.14
N GLY A 271 -1.56 25.00 -1.54
CA GLY A 271 -2.40 23.86 -1.86
C GLY A 271 -1.71 22.52 -1.58
N ASN A 272 -1.86 21.57 -2.50
CA ASN A 272 -1.26 20.23 -2.34
C ASN A 272 0.28 20.24 -2.39
N GLY A 273 0.91 21.28 -2.90
CA GLY A 273 2.37 21.45 -2.92
C GLY A 273 2.96 21.98 -1.62
N GLU A 274 2.11 22.33 -0.63
CA GLU A 274 2.57 22.90 0.64
C GLU A 274 3.21 21.82 1.52
N ASN A 275 4.36 22.16 2.11
CA ASN A 275 5.04 21.32 3.09
C ASN A 275 4.30 21.35 4.42
N GLY A 276 4.49 20.30 5.24
CA GLY A 276 3.83 20.17 6.52
C GLY A 276 4.79 20.26 7.70
N ASP A 277 4.23 20.56 8.87
CA ASP A 277 4.89 20.42 10.17
C ASP A 277 4.49 19.11 10.83
N PHE A 278 5.29 18.61 11.76
CA PHE A 278 4.99 17.37 12.50
C PHE A 278 4.19 17.68 13.77
N TYR A 279 3.17 16.88 13.97
CA TYR A 279 2.26 16.92 15.12
C TYR A 279 2.12 15.55 15.74
N THR A 280 1.78 15.51 17.02
CA THR A 280 1.33 14.29 17.72
C THR A 280 -0.13 14.39 18.09
N ILE A 281 -0.81 13.25 18.08
CA ILE A 281 -2.17 13.08 18.61
C ILE A 281 -2.17 11.85 19.50
N PRO A 282 -2.67 11.94 20.75
CA PRO A 282 -2.89 10.77 21.60
C PRO A 282 -3.84 9.77 20.93
N LEU A 283 -3.62 8.46 21.10
CA LEU A 283 -4.52 7.44 20.53
C LEU A 283 -5.91 7.44 21.16
N SER A 284 -6.08 8.13 22.29
CA SER A 284 -7.39 8.44 22.89
C SER A 284 -8.18 9.52 22.15
N GLY A 285 -7.54 10.23 21.19
CA GLY A 285 -8.06 11.40 20.51
C GLY A 285 -7.63 12.70 21.18
N GLY A 286 -7.90 13.81 20.52
CA GLY A 286 -7.54 15.15 20.99
C GLY A 286 -7.17 16.07 19.82
N GLU A 287 -6.78 17.31 20.11
CA GLU A 287 -6.26 18.22 19.10
C GLU A 287 -4.79 17.89 18.78
N PRO A 288 -4.34 18.08 17.52
CA PRO A 288 -2.94 17.92 17.16
C PRO A 288 -2.04 18.89 17.93
N GLU A 289 -1.00 18.36 18.59
CA GLU A 289 0.02 19.16 19.27
C GLU A 289 1.27 19.25 18.38
N LEU A 290 1.79 20.48 18.17
CA LEU A 290 2.99 20.69 17.36
C LEU A 290 4.20 20.01 18.01
N LEU A 291 4.81 19.08 17.27
CA LEU A 291 6.03 18.38 17.68
C LEU A 291 7.29 19.05 17.10
N LEU A 292 7.29 19.33 15.79
CA LEU A 292 8.43 19.91 15.08
C LEU A 292 7.97 20.72 13.88
N ARG A 293 8.53 21.93 13.73
CA ARG A 293 8.39 22.70 12.50
C ARG A 293 9.30 22.15 11.42
N HIS A 294 8.70 21.75 10.29
CA HIS A 294 9.41 21.13 9.16
C HIS A 294 8.95 21.72 7.80
N SER A 295 8.08 22.70 7.81
CA SER A 295 7.46 23.29 6.60
C SER A 295 8.44 23.91 5.59
N HIS A 296 9.73 24.00 5.93
CA HIS A 296 10.77 24.43 5.01
C HIS A 296 11.23 23.34 4.04
N HIS A 297 10.95 22.06 4.34
CA HIS A 297 11.38 20.92 3.54
C HIS A 297 10.19 20.01 3.20
N CYS A 298 10.26 19.37 2.04
CA CYS A 298 9.24 18.41 1.64
C CYS A 298 9.50 17.05 2.27
N VAL A 299 8.51 16.51 2.99
CA VAL A 299 8.56 15.11 3.46
C VAL A 299 8.42 14.16 2.27
N GLY A 300 9.30 13.17 2.20
CA GLY A 300 9.41 12.22 1.10
C GLY A 300 10.56 12.53 0.14
N ASN A 301 10.71 11.69 -0.88
CA ASN A 301 11.69 11.88 -1.94
C ASN A 301 11.01 12.49 -3.17
N THR A 302 11.25 13.77 -3.44
CA THR A 302 10.79 14.48 -4.64
C THR A 302 11.89 14.63 -5.70
N VAL A 303 13.14 14.24 -5.39
CA VAL A 303 14.21 14.14 -6.38
C VAL A 303 13.92 12.92 -7.25
N ALA A 304 13.43 13.16 -8.45
CA ALA A 304 12.94 12.12 -9.33
C ALA A 304 13.70 12.06 -10.65
N THR A 305 13.75 10.88 -11.23
CA THR A 305 14.15 10.67 -12.64
C THR A 305 12.95 10.19 -13.42
N ASP A 306 12.93 10.38 -14.74
CA ASP A 306 11.89 9.86 -15.62
C ASP A 306 11.91 8.32 -15.66
N SER A 307 13.05 7.71 -15.36
CA SER A 307 13.27 6.27 -15.34
C SER A 307 13.20 5.73 -13.92
N ARG A 308 11.98 5.41 -13.45
CA ARG A 308 11.74 4.79 -12.15
C ARG A 308 10.56 3.83 -12.18
N LEU A 309 10.60 2.79 -11.37
CA LEU A 309 9.50 1.86 -11.16
C LEU A 309 9.32 1.57 -9.67
N GLY A 310 8.06 1.60 -9.24
CA GLY A 310 7.69 1.37 -7.86
C GLY A 310 8.08 2.52 -6.93
N ALA A 311 7.73 2.35 -5.68
CA ALA A 311 8.07 3.25 -4.59
C ALA A 311 8.50 2.41 -3.39
N GLY A 312 9.20 3.03 -2.44
CA GLY A 312 9.52 2.46 -1.13
C GLY A 312 8.78 3.21 -0.03
N GLU A 313 8.87 2.70 1.18
CA GLU A 313 8.45 3.44 2.36
C GLU A 313 9.35 4.67 2.52
N THR A 314 8.74 5.83 2.71
CA THR A 314 9.45 7.10 2.90
C THR A 314 9.67 7.45 4.36
N TRP A 315 9.17 6.61 5.27
CA TRP A 315 9.36 6.74 6.70
C TRP A 315 9.33 5.37 7.38
N ARG A 316 9.94 5.27 8.55
CA ARG A 316 9.93 4.06 9.39
C ARG A 316 10.17 4.39 10.84
N VAL A 317 9.41 3.76 11.74
CA VAL A 317 9.68 3.76 13.17
C VAL A 317 10.62 2.61 13.51
N CYS A 318 11.67 2.89 14.27
CA CYS A 318 12.65 1.91 14.72
C CYS A 318 12.99 2.20 16.19
N GLY A 319 12.46 1.39 17.10
CA GLY A 319 12.49 1.71 18.53
C GLY A 319 11.78 3.04 18.80
N ASP A 320 12.43 3.94 19.50
CA ASP A 320 11.91 5.27 19.85
C ASP A 320 12.19 6.36 18.79
N THR A 321 12.68 5.99 17.64
CA THR A 321 13.06 6.95 16.59
C THR A 321 12.19 6.77 15.35
N LEU A 322 11.62 7.85 14.86
CA LEU A 322 10.97 7.93 13.56
C LEU A 322 11.96 8.46 12.54
N TYR A 323 12.38 7.60 11.62
CA TYR A 323 13.18 7.98 10.44
C TYR A 323 12.26 8.31 9.27
N PHE A 324 12.59 9.35 8.53
CA PHE A 324 11.82 9.72 7.34
C PHE A 324 12.73 10.34 6.27
N LEU A 325 12.29 10.26 5.02
CA LEU A 325 12.93 10.97 3.93
C LEU A 325 12.45 12.41 3.89
N SER A 326 13.38 13.32 3.65
CA SER A 326 13.11 14.73 3.43
C SER A 326 13.84 15.19 2.18
N THR A 327 13.18 16.00 1.36
CA THR A 327 13.83 16.67 0.23
C THR A 327 14.17 18.09 0.61
N VAL A 328 15.46 18.38 0.53
CA VAL A 328 16.04 19.70 0.84
C VAL A 328 16.76 20.19 -0.41
N ASP A 329 16.23 21.23 -1.03
CA ASP A 329 16.69 21.74 -2.32
C ASP A 329 16.71 20.65 -3.41
N ARG A 330 17.88 20.16 -3.76
CA ARG A 330 18.10 19.11 -4.78
C ARG A 330 18.51 17.75 -4.19
N ASP A 331 18.58 17.65 -2.89
CA ASP A 331 19.05 16.46 -2.19
C ASP A 331 17.90 15.76 -1.47
N SER A 332 17.88 14.42 -1.49
CA SER A 332 17.06 13.62 -0.62
C SER A 332 17.88 13.15 0.57
N ARG A 333 17.36 13.34 1.79
CA ARG A 333 18.06 13.06 3.05
C ARG A 333 17.22 12.16 3.93
N ILE A 334 17.89 11.41 4.80
CA ILE A 334 17.24 10.70 5.91
C ILE A 334 17.35 11.61 7.12
N GLU A 335 16.20 11.92 7.71
CA GLU A 335 16.08 12.68 8.95
C GLU A 335 15.47 11.78 10.04
N ALA A 336 15.60 12.17 11.30
CA ALA A 336 15.12 11.43 12.46
C ALA A 336 14.46 12.34 13.49
N LEU A 337 13.37 11.87 14.07
CA LEU A 337 12.66 12.43 15.23
C LEU A 337 12.81 11.52 16.43
#